data_c94621583969cf8eb57980606f17d0fd
#
_entry.id   c94621583969cf8eb57980606f17d0fd
#
_cell.length_a   1.000
_cell.length_b   1.000
_cell.length_c   1.000
_cell.angle_alpha   90.00
_cell.angle_beta   90.00
_cell.angle_gamma   90.00
#
_symmetry.space_group_name_H-M   'P 1'
#
loop_
_entity.id
_entity.type
_entity.pdbx_description
1 polymer ?
#
loop_
_entity_poly.entity_id
_entity_poly.type
_entity_poly.pdbx_seq_one_letter_code
_entity_poly.pdbx_strand_id
1 'polypeptide(L)'
;MSMLAGTVGAVIGVDTHRDHHTVAVVDPTGAALTSTELPTDAFGYRRMLAFARDHAPGRRVWAIEGTGSFGAGLTTYLLEQQEWVVEIDRPARPAQPTK
;
A
#
# COMPACT_ATOMS: atom_id res chain seq x y z
N MET A 1 21.12 5.68 -7.58
CA MET A 1 20.45 4.43 -7.29
C MET A 1 19.48 4.61 -6.16
N SER A 2 18.33 4.03 -6.30
CA SER A 2 17.33 4.16 -5.26
C SER A 2 17.65 3.20 -4.12
N MET A 3 17.61 3.71 -2.90
CA MET A 3 17.78 2.85 -1.74
C MET A 3 16.68 1.81 -1.66
N LEU A 4 15.47 2.18 -2.03
CA LEU A 4 14.38 1.24 -2.03
C LEU A 4 14.61 0.12 -3.02
N ALA A 5 15.03 0.45 -4.22
CA ALA A 5 15.28 -0.58 -5.22
C ALA A 5 16.37 -1.52 -4.77
N GLY A 6 17.31 -1.05 -3.93
CA GLY A 6 18.38 -1.90 -3.44
C GLY A 6 18.02 -2.67 -2.18
N THR A 7 16.96 -2.27 -1.47
CA THR A 7 16.65 -2.88 -0.19
C THR A 7 15.33 -3.62 -0.14
N VAL A 8 14.39 -3.31 -1.02
CA VAL A 8 13.11 -4.02 -1.05
C VAL A 8 12.88 -4.57 -2.42
N GLY A 9 12.25 -5.73 -2.47
CA GLY A 9 11.95 -6.36 -3.74
C GLY A 9 10.66 -5.89 -4.35
N ALA A 10 9.80 -5.26 -3.57
CA ALA A 10 8.50 -4.84 -4.07
C ALA A 10 7.92 -3.74 -3.19
N VAL A 11 7.02 -2.99 -3.78
CA VAL A 11 6.24 -1.99 -3.06
C VAL A 11 4.80 -2.44 -3.10
N ILE A 12 4.14 -2.37 -1.95
CA ILE A 12 2.72 -2.67 -1.87
C ILE A 12 2.01 -1.32 -1.84
N GLY A 13 1.38 -0.96 -2.94
CA GLY A 13 0.65 0.29 -3.03
C GLY A 13 -0.78 0.10 -2.56
N VAL A 14 -1.27 0.98 -1.72
CA VAL A 14 -2.63 0.90 -1.22
C VAL A 14 -3.37 2.17 -1.54
N ASP A 15 -4.44 2.02 -2.31
CA ASP A 15 -5.35 3.12 -2.62
C ASP A 15 -6.51 2.98 -1.64
N THR A 16 -6.60 3.91 -0.70
CA THR A 16 -7.53 3.75 0.42
C THR A 16 -8.88 4.37 0.11
N HIS A 17 -9.91 3.64 0.53
CA HIS A 17 -11.29 4.10 0.44
C HIS A 17 -11.98 3.77 1.75
N ARG A 18 -13.17 4.29 1.95
CA ARG A 18 -13.86 4.13 3.23
C ARG A 18 -14.15 2.67 3.53
N ASP A 19 -14.70 1.95 2.57
CA ASP A 19 -15.24 0.61 2.81
C ASP A 19 -14.34 -0.50 2.32
N HIS A 20 -13.39 -0.18 1.47
CA HIS A 20 -12.44 -1.15 0.95
C HIS A 20 -11.18 -0.44 0.51
N HIS A 21 -10.10 -1.19 0.44
CA HIS A 21 -8.84 -0.67 -0.10
C HIS A 21 -8.47 -1.51 -1.31
N THR A 22 -7.84 -0.86 -2.29
CA THR A 22 -7.24 -1.57 -3.42
C THR A 22 -5.77 -1.71 -3.12
N VAL A 23 -5.27 -2.94 -3.13
CA VAL A 23 -3.90 -3.27 -2.78
C VAL A 23 -3.23 -3.82 -4.02
N ALA A 24 -2.10 -3.25 -4.39
CA ALA A 24 -1.38 -3.67 -5.59
C ALA A 24 0.07 -3.94 -5.25
N VAL A 25 0.62 -5.00 -5.81
CA VAL A 25 2.05 -5.28 -5.70
C VAL A 25 2.72 -4.67 -6.92
N VAL A 26 3.71 -3.83 -6.67
CA VAL A 26 4.38 -3.06 -7.72
C VAL A 26 5.86 -3.44 -7.69
N ASP A 27 6.43 -3.73 -8.84
CA ASP A 27 7.84 -4.06 -8.87
C ASP A 27 8.69 -2.77 -8.82
N PRO A 28 10.01 -2.90 -8.69
CA PRO A 28 10.85 -1.70 -8.56
C PRO A 28 10.79 -0.75 -9.76
N THR A 29 10.32 -1.21 -10.89
CA THR A 29 10.21 -0.34 -12.06
C THR A 29 8.89 0.41 -12.09
N GLY A 30 7.98 0.12 -11.16
CA GLY A 30 6.69 0.78 -11.09
C GLY A 30 5.57 0.04 -11.78
N ALA A 31 5.83 -1.13 -12.31
CA ALA A 31 4.79 -1.91 -12.98
C ALA A 31 3.98 -2.69 -11.96
N ALA A 32 2.66 -2.59 -12.06
CA ALA A 32 1.78 -3.34 -11.18
C ALA A 32 1.78 -4.81 -11.62
N LEU A 33 2.10 -5.68 -10.71
CA LEU A 33 2.16 -7.12 -10.99
C LEU A 33 0.82 -7.79 -10.74
N THR A 34 0.12 -7.39 -9.70
CA THR A 34 -1.18 -7.94 -9.35
C THR A 34 -1.85 -7.01 -8.37
N SER A 35 -3.16 -7.09 -8.26
CA SER A 35 -3.90 -6.27 -7.30
C SER A 35 -5.17 -6.97 -6.84
N THR A 36 -5.71 -6.51 -5.74
CA THR A 36 -6.96 -7.03 -5.20
C THR A 36 -7.65 -5.94 -4.40
N GLU A 37 -8.94 -6.11 -4.18
CA GLU A 37 -9.73 -5.23 -3.32
C GLU A 37 -10.16 -6.00 -2.10
N LEU A 38 -10.02 -5.40 -0.93
CA LEU A 38 -10.33 -6.07 0.32
C LEU A 38 -11.02 -5.09 1.27
N PRO A 39 -11.87 -5.58 2.16
CA PRO A 39 -12.60 -4.69 3.05
C PRO A 39 -11.70 -4.02 4.09
N THR A 40 -12.16 -2.87 4.60
CA THR A 40 -11.39 -2.08 5.56
C THR A 40 -11.76 -2.50 6.97
N ASP A 41 -11.49 -3.73 7.31
CA ASP A 41 -11.73 -4.26 8.65
C ASP A 41 -10.62 -5.24 9.00
N ALA A 42 -10.64 -5.77 10.20
CA ALA A 42 -9.58 -6.65 10.66
C ALA A 42 -9.39 -7.86 9.76
N PHE A 43 -10.48 -8.42 9.26
CA PHE A 43 -10.42 -9.54 8.34
C PHE A 43 -9.71 -9.14 7.04
N GLY A 44 -10.09 -7.99 6.49
CA GLY A 44 -9.48 -7.49 5.26
C GLY A 44 -8.01 -7.17 5.44
N TYR A 45 -7.63 -6.60 6.57
CA TYR A 45 -6.23 -6.27 6.83
C TYR A 45 -5.37 -7.53 6.88
N ARG A 46 -5.88 -8.58 7.52
CA ARG A 46 -5.15 -9.85 7.54
C ARG A 46 -4.99 -10.42 6.15
N ARG A 47 -6.02 -10.29 5.32
CA ARG A 47 -5.94 -10.78 3.95
C ARG A 47 -4.99 -9.93 3.10
N MET A 48 -4.95 -8.63 3.35
CA MET A 48 -3.99 -7.77 2.65
C MET A 48 -2.57 -8.20 2.96
N LEU A 49 -2.28 -8.49 4.23
CA LEU A 49 -0.94 -8.93 4.60
C LEU A 49 -0.62 -10.29 3.99
N ALA A 50 -1.58 -11.20 3.98
CA ALA A 50 -1.38 -12.51 3.36
C ALA A 50 -1.12 -12.36 1.86
N PHE A 51 -1.87 -11.49 1.20
CA PHE A 51 -1.69 -11.21 -0.21
C PHE A 51 -0.27 -10.69 -0.48
N ALA A 52 0.19 -9.75 0.35
CA ALA A 52 1.53 -9.21 0.20
C ALA A 52 2.60 -10.27 0.42
N ARG A 53 2.40 -11.12 1.42
CA ARG A 53 3.36 -12.19 1.68
C ARG A 53 3.43 -13.20 0.56
N ASP A 54 2.28 -13.49 -0.05
CA ASP A 54 2.24 -14.44 -1.16
C ASP A 54 2.92 -13.90 -2.40
N HIS A 55 2.73 -12.63 -2.69
CA HIS A 55 3.19 -12.06 -3.95
C HIS A 55 4.49 -11.29 -3.83
N ALA A 56 4.89 -10.95 -2.62
CA ALA A 56 6.13 -10.24 -2.36
C ALA A 56 6.75 -10.77 -1.07
N PRO A 57 7.21 -12.02 -1.08
CA PRO A 57 7.67 -12.66 0.17
C PRO A 57 8.98 -12.11 0.71
N GLY A 58 9.74 -11.42 -0.12
CA GLY A 58 10.98 -10.84 0.33
C GLY A 58 10.77 -9.51 1.03
N ARG A 59 11.75 -8.63 0.93
CA ARG A 59 11.61 -7.32 1.50
C ARG A 59 10.58 -6.54 0.74
N ARG A 60 9.72 -5.86 1.47
CA ARG A 60 8.66 -5.06 0.87
C ARG A 60 8.38 -3.85 1.73
N VAL A 61 7.84 -2.81 1.12
CA VAL A 61 7.40 -1.63 1.83
C VAL A 61 5.98 -1.33 1.38
N TRP A 62 5.16 -0.87 2.30
CA TRP A 62 3.78 -0.49 2.02
C TRP A 62 3.73 1.02 1.82
N ALA A 63 3.26 1.43 0.67
CA ALA A 63 3.08 2.85 0.37
C ALA A 63 1.58 3.12 0.44
N ILE A 64 1.17 3.86 1.46
CA ILE A 64 -0.24 4.02 1.78
C ILE A 64 -0.61 5.48 1.76
N GLU A 65 -1.69 5.82 1.05
CA GLU A 65 -2.27 7.15 1.11
C GLU A 65 -3.19 7.25 2.31
N GLY A 66 -3.28 8.43 2.86
CA GLY A 66 -4.28 8.69 3.90
C GLY A 66 -4.08 7.92 5.18
N THR A 67 -2.84 7.79 5.65
CA THR A 67 -2.56 7.06 6.87
C THR A 67 -3.24 7.68 8.08
N GLY A 68 -3.66 8.93 8.00
CA GLY A 68 -4.38 9.59 9.08
C GLY A 68 -5.88 9.62 8.86
N SER A 69 -6.38 8.97 7.83
CA SER A 69 -7.80 8.96 7.53
C SER A 69 -8.24 7.54 7.20
N PHE A 70 -8.62 7.26 5.96
CA PHE A 70 -9.10 5.92 5.61
C PHE A 70 -8.03 4.84 5.77
N GLY A 71 -6.77 5.21 5.66
CA GLY A 71 -5.69 4.24 5.82
C GLY A 71 -5.21 4.04 7.24
N ALA A 72 -5.81 4.73 8.22
CA ALA A 72 -5.29 4.71 9.59
C ALA A 72 -5.35 3.31 10.22
N GLY A 73 -6.46 2.61 10.04
CA GLY A 73 -6.61 1.28 10.64
C GLY A 73 -5.62 0.28 10.06
N LEU A 74 -5.46 0.30 8.74
CA LEU A 74 -4.50 -0.58 8.10
C LEU A 74 -3.08 -0.26 8.54
N THR A 75 -2.75 1.02 8.63
CA THR A 75 -1.41 1.45 9.03
C THR A 75 -1.10 0.93 10.43
N THR A 76 -2.03 1.10 11.37
CA THR A 76 -1.83 0.61 12.73
C THR A 76 -1.60 -0.91 12.73
N TYR A 77 -2.44 -1.63 12.00
CA TYR A 77 -2.31 -3.08 11.91
C TYR A 77 -0.94 -3.49 11.37
N LEU A 78 -0.52 -2.85 10.27
CA LEU A 78 0.74 -3.23 9.64
C LEU A 78 1.94 -2.91 10.53
N LEU A 79 1.91 -1.79 11.22
CA LEU A 79 3.00 -1.46 12.15
C LEU A 79 3.06 -2.45 13.29
N GLU A 80 1.92 -2.92 13.77
CA GLU A 80 1.90 -3.95 14.81
C GLU A 80 2.46 -5.27 14.30
N GLN A 81 2.36 -5.53 13.00
CA GLN A 81 2.91 -6.72 12.39
C GLN A 81 4.36 -6.52 11.96
N GLN A 82 4.94 -5.37 12.32
CA GLN A 82 6.34 -5.05 12.03
C GLN A 82 6.59 -4.94 10.53
N GLU A 83 5.57 -4.52 9.79
CA GLU A 83 5.73 -4.21 8.38
C GLU A 83 6.27 -2.80 8.23
N TRP A 84 6.93 -2.55 7.11
CA TRP A 84 7.52 -1.26 6.82
C TRP A 84 6.49 -0.44 6.03
N VAL A 85 6.05 0.67 6.61
CA VAL A 85 5.00 1.50 6.03
C VAL A 85 5.54 2.89 5.77
N VAL A 86 5.27 3.41 4.59
CA VAL A 86 5.55 4.82 4.30
C VAL A 86 4.25 5.46 3.87
N GLU A 87 4.06 6.69 4.28
CA GLU A 87 2.91 7.45 3.86
C GLU A 87 3.25 8.16 2.58
N ILE A 88 2.35 8.12 1.62
CA ILE A 88 2.50 8.92 0.42
C ILE A 88 1.37 9.91 0.37
N ASP A 89 1.70 11.13 -0.02
CA ASP A 89 0.69 12.13 -0.20
C ASP A 89 0.10 11.96 -1.56
N ARG A 90 -1.21 12.02 -1.63
CA ARG A 90 -1.82 12.08 -2.93
C ARG A 90 -1.46 13.41 -3.54
N PRO A 91 -0.84 13.45 -4.67
CA PRO A 91 -0.49 14.69 -5.30
C PRO A 91 -1.73 15.53 -5.46
N ALA A 92 -1.58 16.77 -5.25
CA ALA A 92 -2.66 17.66 -5.49
C ALA A 92 -3.18 17.38 -6.87
N ARG A 93 -4.45 17.24 -7.00
CA ARG A 93 -5.01 17.01 -8.25
C ARG A 93 -4.59 18.10 -9.11
N PRO A 94 -3.93 17.79 -10.15
CA PRO A 94 -3.48 18.79 -11.05
C PRO A 94 -4.68 19.56 -11.34
N ALA A 95 -4.46 20.75 -11.19
CA ALA A 95 -5.44 21.58 -11.40
C ALA A 95 -6.42 20.94 -12.19
N GLN A 96 -7.37 20.59 -11.60
CA GLN A 96 -8.38 20.17 -12.29
C GLN A 96 -8.56 21.17 -13.19
N PRO A 97 -8.34 20.94 -14.20
CA PRO A 97 -8.50 21.95 -15.11
C PRO A 97 -9.80 22.49 -14.94
N THR A 98 -9.96 23.01 -14.80
CA THR A 98 -10.86 23.28 -14.54
C THR A 98 -11.49 23.55 -15.31
N LYS A 99 -11.10 23.44 -15.48
CA LYS A 99 -11.36 23.72 -15.83
C LYS A 99 -11.60 23.94 -16.03
#